data_6f93e46808a1f7a58734924fd3681b15
#
_entry.id   6f93e46808a1f7a58734924fd3681b15
#
_cell.length_a   1.000
_cell.length_b   1.000
_cell.length_c   1.000
_cell.angle_alpha   90.00
_cell.angle_beta   90.00
_cell.angle_gamma   90.00
#
_symmetry.space_group_name_H-M   'P 1'
#
loop_
_entity.id
_entity.type
_entity.pdbx_description
1 polymer ?
#
loop_
_entity_poly.entity_id
_entity_poly.type
_entity_poly.pdbx_seq_one_letter_code
_entity_poly.pdbx_strand_id
1 'polypeptide(L)'
;MYAVCKTDIGQVRSSNQDICRCGTFSDGSAWTVVCDGMGGVNGGNIASSVACDAICKAITENYTPDMEEDAVRDIMLHAINDANAAVLHRAQEDPALNGMGTTVVVSIAAGGVLHIAHAGDSRCYLKTALGVKQVTTDPVSYTHLRAHETR
;
A
#
# COMPACT_ATOMS: atom_id res chain seq x y z
N MET A 1 5.75 -1.70 18.07
CA MET A 1 4.88 -0.81 17.25
C MET A 1 3.59 -1.57 16.97
N TYR A 2 2.48 -0.89 16.67
CA TYR A 2 1.26 -1.54 16.20
C TYR A 2 0.68 -0.76 15.02
N ALA A 3 -0.02 -1.46 14.13
CA ALA A 3 -0.71 -0.86 13.00
C ALA A 3 -2.21 -1.15 13.12
N VAL A 4 -3.02 -0.21 12.67
CA VAL A 4 -4.48 -0.37 12.57
C VAL A 4 -4.93 0.08 11.21
N CYS A 5 -5.94 -0.58 10.66
CA CYS A 5 -6.56 -0.17 9.40
C CYS A 5 -8.09 -0.15 9.53
N LYS A 6 -8.70 0.74 8.79
CA LYS A 6 -10.15 0.87 8.73
C LYS A 6 -10.56 1.34 7.34
N THR A 7 -11.62 0.76 6.82
CA THR A 7 -12.31 1.22 5.61
C THR A 7 -13.79 1.32 5.88
N ASP A 8 -14.51 2.17 5.15
CA ASP A 8 -15.93 2.41 5.31
C ASP A 8 -16.55 2.77 3.95
N ILE A 9 -17.70 2.19 3.65
CA ILE A 9 -18.41 2.43 2.38
C ILE A 9 -18.96 3.87 2.26
N GLY A 10 -19.11 4.56 3.38
CA GLY A 10 -19.78 5.86 3.43
C GLY A 10 -21.30 5.76 3.26
N GLN A 11 -21.94 6.91 3.02
CA GLN A 11 -23.41 7.01 2.97
C GLN A 11 -24.00 7.03 1.55
N VAL A 12 -23.17 7.13 0.51
CA VAL A 12 -23.59 7.37 -0.87
C VAL A 12 -23.31 6.19 -1.80
N ARG A 13 -22.20 5.49 -1.57
CA ARG A 13 -21.76 4.38 -2.44
C ARG A 13 -22.54 3.10 -2.13
N SER A 14 -22.79 2.29 -3.16
CA SER A 14 -23.41 0.96 -3.05
C SER A 14 -22.40 -0.16 -2.79
N SER A 15 -21.10 0.09 -3.04
CA SER A 15 -20.02 -0.83 -2.79
C SER A 15 -18.78 -0.09 -2.32
N ASN A 16 -18.02 -0.69 -1.42
CA ASN A 16 -16.71 -0.19 -1.01
C ASN A 16 -15.65 -0.76 -1.96
N GLN A 17 -14.93 0.11 -2.65
CA GLN A 17 -13.85 -0.25 -3.56
C GLN A 17 -12.47 -0.06 -2.92
N ASP A 18 -12.43 0.43 -1.68
CA ASP A 18 -11.21 0.62 -0.91
C ASP A 18 -10.91 -0.62 -0.08
N ILE A 19 -9.66 -1.00 -0.04
CA ILE A 19 -9.16 -2.08 0.82
C ILE A 19 -7.95 -1.57 1.60
N CYS A 20 -7.87 -1.96 2.86
CA CYS A 20 -6.66 -1.81 3.65
C CYS A 20 -6.33 -3.09 4.41
N ARG A 21 -5.05 -3.34 4.58
CA ARG A 21 -4.48 -4.41 5.40
C ARG A 21 -3.33 -3.85 6.21
N CYS A 22 -3.10 -4.43 7.37
CA CYS A 22 -1.93 -4.11 8.18
C CYS A 22 -1.55 -5.32 9.04
N GLY A 23 -0.32 -5.31 9.51
CA GLY A 23 0.18 -6.34 10.39
C GLY A 23 1.47 -5.94 11.08
N THR A 24 1.96 -6.84 11.91
CA THR A 24 3.24 -6.72 12.60
C THR A 24 4.08 -7.97 12.36
N PHE A 25 5.37 -7.78 12.27
CA PHE A 25 6.34 -8.87 12.21
C PHE A 25 6.80 -9.26 13.62
N SER A 26 7.48 -10.40 13.73
CA SER A 26 7.95 -10.94 15.01
C SER A 26 8.97 -10.05 15.73
N ASP A 27 9.67 -9.19 14.99
CA ASP A 27 10.63 -8.19 15.52
C ASP A 27 9.94 -6.89 16.02
N GLY A 28 8.62 -6.81 15.93
CA GLY A 28 7.84 -5.62 16.29
C GLY A 28 7.76 -4.55 15.20
N SER A 29 8.34 -4.79 14.01
CA SER A 29 8.11 -3.98 12.82
C SER A 29 6.65 -4.07 12.39
N ALA A 30 6.16 -3.03 11.71
CA ALA A 30 4.76 -2.96 11.27
C ALA A 30 4.68 -2.62 9.78
N TRP A 31 3.65 -3.13 9.12
CA TRP A 31 3.38 -2.81 7.72
C TRP A 31 1.91 -2.44 7.50
N THR A 32 1.67 -1.65 6.48
CA THR A 32 0.31 -1.29 6.04
C THR A 32 0.22 -1.28 4.52
N VAL A 33 -0.95 -1.61 3.99
CA VAL A 33 -1.30 -1.48 2.56
C VAL A 33 -2.68 -0.84 2.47
N VAL A 34 -2.82 0.16 1.61
CA VAL A 34 -4.09 0.80 1.28
C VAL A 34 -4.21 0.85 -0.23
N CYS A 35 -5.36 0.42 -0.75
CA CYS A 35 -5.69 0.39 -2.17
C CYS A 35 -7.07 1.03 -2.38
N ASP A 36 -7.15 2.07 -3.22
CA ASP A 36 -8.40 2.71 -3.67
C ASP A 36 -8.69 2.24 -5.09
N GLY A 37 -9.73 1.43 -5.23
CA GLY A 37 -10.08 0.77 -6.50
C GLY A 37 -10.91 1.66 -7.41
N MET A 38 -10.62 1.63 -8.72
CA MET A 38 -11.37 2.30 -9.77
C MET A 38 -11.71 1.32 -10.91
N GLY A 39 -12.82 1.55 -11.61
CA GLY A 39 -13.20 0.69 -12.75
C GLY A 39 -14.65 0.24 -12.78
N GLY A 40 -15.60 1.19 -12.69
CA GLY A 40 -17.02 0.92 -12.80
C GLY A 40 -17.61 0.15 -11.61
N VAL A 41 -18.77 -0.49 -11.83
CA VAL A 41 -19.59 -1.06 -10.74
C VAL A 41 -18.88 -2.19 -9.99
N ASN A 42 -18.06 -2.99 -10.66
CA ASN A 42 -17.41 -4.17 -10.06
C ASN A 42 -15.89 -4.22 -10.27
N GLY A 43 -15.30 -3.38 -11.10
CA GLY A 43 -13.87 -3.45 -11.41
C GLY A 43 -12.98 -2.99 -10.26
N GLY A 44 -13.36 -1.92 -9.59
CA GLY A 44 -12.53 -1.30 -8.56
C GLY A 44 -12.30 -2.20 -7.34
N ASN A 45 -13.34 -2.85 -6.82
CA ASN A 45 -13.21 -3.76 -5.68
C ASN A 45 -12.37 -5.01 -6.01
N ILE A 46 -12.43 -5.49 -7.26
CA ILE A 46 -11.59 -6.61 -7.72
C ILE A 46 -10.13 -6.14 -7.85
N ALA A 47 -9.89 -4.99 -8.47
CA ALA A 47 -8.55 -4.45 -8.64
C ALA A 47 -7.86 -4.19 -7.31
N SER A 48 -8.54 -3.52 -6.36
CA SER A 48 -7.99 -3.24 -5.03
C SER A 48 -7.73 -4.53 -4.23
N SER A 49 -8.61 -5.53 -4.33
CA SER A 49 -8.43 -6.83 -3.68
C SER A 49 -7.22 -7.57 -4.23
N VAL A 50 -7.12 -7.72 -5.56
CA VAL A 50 -6.01 -8.42 -6.22
C VAL A 50 -4.68 -7.75 -5.89
N ALA A 51 -4.61 -6.41 -5.97
CA ALA A 51 -3.38 -5.69 -5.67
C ALA A 51 -3.00 -5.81 -4.19
N CYS A 52 -3.94 -5.60 -3.28
CA CYS A 52 -3.68 -5.68 -1.85
C CYS A 52 -3.20 -7.07 -1.43
N ASP A 53 -3.83 -8.13 -1.92
CA ASP A 53 -3.46 -9.51 -1.60
C ASP A 53 -2.07 -9.86 -2.14
N ALA A 54 -1.74 -9.44 -3.38
CA ALA A 54 -0.42 -9.64 -3.96
C ALA A 54 0.69 -8.92 -3.15
N ILE A 55 0.46 -7.66 -2.78
CA ILE A 55 1.42 -6.88 -1.99
C ILE A 55 1.59 -7.47 -0.59
N CYS A 56 0.50 -7.81 0.10
CA CYS A 56 0.55 -8.42 1.43
C CYS A 56 1.36 -9.72 1.40
N LYS A 57 1.10 -10.58 0.41
CA LYS A 57 1.84 -11.82 0.22
C LYS A 57 3.33 -11.55 0.01
N ALA A 58 3.67 -10.67 -0.94
CA ALA A 58 5.07 -10.35 -1.25
C ALA A 58 5.83 -9.81 -0.03
N ILE A 59 5.22 -8.90 0.75
CA ILE A 59 5.82 -8.34 1.95
C ILE A 59 6.00 -9.42 3.03
N THR A 60 4.95 -10.19 3.33
CA THR A 60 5.00 -11.15 4.44
C THR A 60 5.89 -12.35 4.17
N GLU A 61 6.09 -12.71 2.90
CA GLU A 61 6.96 -13.83 2.50
C GLU A 61 8.44 -13.42 2.35
N ASN A 62 8.73 -12.15 2.04
CA ASN A 62 10.08 -11.73 1.69
C ASN A 62 10.74 -10.81 2.73
N TYR A 63 9.96 -10.11 3.57
CA TYR A 63 10.55 -9.29 4.63
C TYR A 63 11.13 -10.17 5.74
N THR A 64 12.37 -9.87 6.12
CA THR A 64 13.01 -10.45 7.31
C THR A 64 13.55 -9.33 8.20
N PRO A 65 13.60 -9.54 9.54
CA PRO A 65 14.25 -8.60 10.46
C PRO A 65 15.68 -8.28 10.02
N ASP A 66 16.14 -7.08 10.32
CA ASP A 66 17.51 -6.61 10.06
C ASP A 66 17.89 -6.48 8.57
N MET A 67 16.90 -6.47 7.67
CA MET A 67 17.18 -6.16 6.28
C MET A 67 17.74 -4.75 6.10
N GLU A 68 18.68 -4.61 5.17
CA GLU A 68 19.18 -3.32 4.72
C GLU A 68 18.05 -2.49 4.05
N GLU A 69 18.11 -1.17 4.19
CA GLU A 69 17.08 -0.25 3.66
C GLU A 69 16.82 -0.44 2.17
N ASP A 70 17.88 -0.69 1.38
CA ASP A 70 17.75 -0.94 -0.06
C ASP A 70 16.99 -2.24 -0.36
N ALA A 71 17.19 -3.29 0.44
CA ALA A 71 16.47 -4.54 0.28
C ALA A 71 14.98 -4.37 0.63
N VAL A 72 14.64 -3.61 1.66
CA VAL A 72 13.26 -3.27 2.00
C VAL A 72 12.60 -2.48 0.86
N ARG A 73 13.30 -1.47 0.32
CA ARG A 73 12.83 -0.72 -0.85
C ARG A 73 12.54 -1.64 -2.04
N ASP A 74 13.46 -2.54 -2.35
CA ASP A 74 13.34 -3.42 -3.50
C ASP A 74 12.17 -4.39 -3.36
N ILE A 75 11.93 -4.95 -2.17
CA ILE A 75 10.74 -5.76 -1.89
C ILE A 75 9.46 -4.95 -2.15
N MET A 76 9.37 -3.72 -1.67
CA MET A 76 8.18 -2.89 -1.82
C MET A 76 7.92 -2.53 -3.29
N LEU A 77 8.95 -2.18 -4.04
CA LEU A 77 8.83 -1.85 -5.47
C LEU A 77 8.48 -3.09 -6.30
N HIS A 78 9.08 -4.25 -6.03
CA HIS A 78 8.71 -5.51 -6.68
C HIS A 78 7.27 -5.89 -6.35
N ALA A 79 6.84 -5.76 -5.09
CA ALA A 79 5.47 -6.05 -4.69
C ALA A 79 4.43 -5.20 -5.45
N ILE A 80 4.71 -3.91 -5.67
CA ILE A 80 3.84 -3.03 -6.47
C ILE A 80 3.82 -3.46 -7.94
N ASN A 81 4.96 -3.80 -8.52
CA ASN A 81 5.04 -4.27 -9.91
C ASN A 81 4.30 -5.60 -10.12
N ASP A 82 4.47 -6.55 -9.21
CA ASP A 82 3.77 -7.84 -9.24
C ASP A 82 2.26 -7.65 -9.09
N ALA A 83 1.84 -6.75 -8.19
CA ALA A 83 0.44 -6.40 -8.03
C ALA A 83 -0.15 -5.78 -9.31
N ASN A 84 0.58 -4.88 -9.96
CA ASN A 84 0.16 -4.31 -11.24
C ASN A 84 0.00 -5.39 -12.32
N ALA A 85 0.96 -6.31 -12.43
CA ALA A 85 0.88 -7.44 -13.35
C ALA A 85 -0.33 -8.33 -13.07
N ALA A 86 -0.61 -8.62 -11.79
CA ALA A 86 -1.76 -9.43 -11.39
C ALA A 86 -3.10 -8.75 -11.73
N VAL A 87 -3.23 -7.44 -11.50
CA VAL A 87 -4.42 -6.66 -11.86
C VAL A 87 -4.63 -6.66 -13.38
N LEU A 88 -3.57 -6.41 -14.16
CA LEU A 88 -3.64 -6.42 -15.62
C LEU A 88 -4.03 -7.81 -16.16
N HIS A 89 -3.44 -8.87 -15.61
CA HIS A 89 -3.78 -10.25 -16.00
C HIS A 89 -5.25 -10.54 -15.71
N ARG A 90 -5.74 -10.18 -14.53
CA ARG A 90 -7.15 -10.40 -14.15
C ARG A 90 -8.12 -9.62 -15.04
N ALA A 91 -7.75 -8.39 -15.46
CA ALA A 91 -8.54 -7.61 -16.40
C ALA A 91 -8.61 -8.23 -17.80
N GLN A 92 -7.56 -8.94 -18.23
CA GLN A 92 -7.53 -9.64 -19.52
C GLN A 92 -8.40 -10.91 -19.58
N GLU A 93 -8.62 -11.55 -18.42
CA GLU A 93 -9.44 -12.77 -18.32
C GLU A 93 -10.94 -12.50 -18.46
N ASP A 94 -11.39 -11.28 -18.16
CA ASP A 94 -12.81 -10.90 -18.14
C ASP A 94 -13.00 -9.52 -18.77
N PRO A 95 -13.61 -9.45 -19.97
CA PRO A 95 -13.88 -8.17 -20.64
C PRO A 95 -14.70 -7.17 -19.81
N ALA A 96 -15.51 -7.66 -18.85
CA ALA A 96 -16.27 -6.79 -17.94
C ALA A 96 -15.41 -6.02 -16.96
N LEU A 97 -14.14 -6.42 -16.79
CA LEU A 97 -13.14 -5.80 -15.92
C LEU A 97 -12.19 -4.88 -16.68
N ASN A 98 -12.42 -4.66 -17.96
CA ASN A 98 -11.57 -3.79 -18.77
C ASN A 98 -11.54 -2.37 -18.18
N GLY A 99 -10.32 -1.83 -18.02
CA GLY A 99 -10.12 -0.51 -17.42
C GLY A 99 -10.18 -0.48 -15.90
N MET A 100 -10.27 -1.62 -15.21
CA MET A 100 -10.12 -1.64 -13.77
C MET A 100 -8.69 -1.29 -13.34
N GLY A 101 -8.57 -0.65 -12.20
CA GLY A 101 -7.29 -0.27 -11.61
C GLY A 101 -7.43 0.04 -10.14
N THR A 102 -6.33 0.34 -9.51
CA THR A 102 -6.29 0.75 -8.10
C THR A 102 -5.08 1.61 -7.82
N THR A 103 -5.20 2.52 -6.88
CA THR A 103 -4.04 3.14 -6.25
C THR A 103 -3.41 2.15 -5.26
N VAL A 104 -2.19 2.45 -4.85
CA VAL A 104 -1.50 1.72 -3.79
C VAL A 104 -0.73 2.70 -2.92
N VAL A 105 -0.85 2.58 -1.61
CA VAL A 105 0.10 3.10 -0.64
C VAL A 105 0.52 1.95 0.26
N VAL A 106 1.80 1.63 0.26
CA VAL A 106 2.38 0.59 1.12
C VAL A 106 3.42 1.21 2.04
N SER A 107 3.44 0.80 3.30
CA SER A 107 4.48 1.21 4.24
C SER A 107 5.02 0.05 5.06
N ILE A 108 6.31 0.14 5.42
CA ILE A 108 6.99 -0.74 6.40
C ILE A 108 7.71 0.16 7.37
N ALA A 109 7.43 0.01 8.66
CA ALA A 109 8.09 0.72 9.74
C ALA A 109 8.98 -0.25 10.52
N ALA A 110 10.29 -0.11 10.37
CA ALA A 110 11.29 -1.03 10.92
C ALA A 110 12.55 -0.26 11.33
N GLY A 111 13.20 -0.65 12.42
CA GLY A 111 14.50 -0.10 12.83
C GLY A 111 14.52 1.42 13.04
N GLY A 112 13.38 2.05 13.33
CA GLY A 112 13.27 3.52 13.44
C GLY A 112 13.16 4.24 12.09
N VAL A 113 13.02 3.51 10.99
CA VAL A 113 12.81 4.03 9.64
C VAL A 113 11.40 3.69 9.18
N LEU A 114 10.73 4.64 8.53
CA LEU A 114 9.46 4.43 7.84
C LEU A 114 9.72 4.45 6.33
N HIS A 115 9.54 3.31 5.70
CA HIS A 115 9.60 3.14 4.26
C HIS A 115 8.20 3.28 3.66
N ILE A 116 8.06 4.05 2.60
CA ILE A 116 6.79 4.30 1.93
C ILE A 116 7.00 4.17 0.43
N ALA A 117 6.16 3.37 -0.24
CA ALA A 117 6.07 3.33 -1.69
C ALA A 117 4.60 3.50 -2.10
N HIS A 118 4.35 4.21 -3.19
CA HIS A 118 2.98 4.43 -3.64
C HIS A 118 2.89 4.54 -5.16
N ALA A 119 1.69 4.26 -5.66
CA ALA A 119 1.27 4.47 -7.04
C ALA A 119 -0.15 5.07 -7.03
N GLY A 120 -0.35 6.15 -7.78
CA GLY A 120 -1.62 6.87 -7.85
C GLY A 120 -1.67 8.09 -6.92
N ASP A 121 -2.87 8.57 -6.64
CA ASP A 121 -3.17 9.81 -5.93
C ASP A 121 -3.59 9.62 -4.45
N SER A 122 -3.60 8.39 -3.96
CA SER A 122 -3.76 8.12 -2.53
C SER A 122 -2.58 8.66 -1.73
N ARG A 123 -2.85 9.18 -0.53
CA ARG A 123 -1.89 10.00 0.21
C ARG A 123 -1.48 9.36 1.53
N CYS A 124 -0.22 9.56 1.89
CA CYS A 124 0.31 9.26 3.20
C CYS A 124 0.69 10.54 3.94
N TYR A 125 0.32 10.63 5.21
CA TYR A 125 0.62 11.77 6.08
C TYR A 125 1.39 11.30 7.30
N LEU A 126 2.44 12.04 7.65
CA LEU A 126 3.19 11.87 8.89
C LEU A 126 2.79 12.95 9.88
N LYS A 127 2.38 12.53 11.08
CA LYS A 127 2.13 13.45 12.21
C LYS A 127 3.30 13.38 13.18
N THR A 128 3.86 14.55 13.51
CA THR A 128 4.90 14.73 14.52
C THR A 128 4.45 15.76 15.55
N ALA A 129 5.29 16.04 16.55
CA ALA A 129 5.06 17.13 17.47
C ALA A 129 5.03 18.53 16.80
N LEU A 130 5.67 18.66 15.63
CA LEU A 130 5.73 19.90 14.86
C LEU A 130 4.54 20.09 13.90
N GLY A 131 3.68 19.08 13.73
CA GLY A 131 2.51 19.17 12.87
C GLY A 131 2.31 17.95 11.98
N VAL A 132 1.52 18.12 10.93
CA VAL A 132 1.19 17.09 9.94
C VAL A 132 1.82 17.46 8.59
N LYS A 133 2.51 16.52 7.97
CA LYS A 133 3.12 16.66 6.64
C LYS A 133 2.66 15.54 5.72
N GLN A 134 2.24 15.87 4.50
CA GLN A 134 2.07 14.89 3.43
C GLN A 134 3.45 14.42 2.97
N VAL A 135 3.65 13.10 2.91
CA VAL A 135 4.93 12.48 2.55
C VAL A 135 4.93 11.87 1.14
N THR A 136 3.75 11.63 0.57
CA THR A 136 3.58 11.23 -0.84
C THR A 136 3.42 12.48 -1.70
N THR A 137 4.21 12.63 -2.77
CA THR A 137 4.20 13.83 -3.61
C THR A 137 4.01 13.56 -5.10
N ASP A 138 4.43 12.42 -5.59
CA ASP A 138 4.41 12.05 -7.01
C ASP A 138 3.47 10.87 -7.28
N PRO A 139 3.01 10.67 -8.53
CA PRO A 139 2.13 9.56 -8.88
C PRO A 139 2.69 8.17 -8.60
N VAL A 140 4.03 8.02 -8.65
CA VAL A 140 4.75 6.80 -8.26
C VAL A 140 6.06 7.21 -7.61
N SER A 141 6.26 6.87 -6.35
CA SER A 141 7.52 7.15 -5.66
C SER A 141 7.81 6.20 -4.50
N TYR A 142 9.06 6.19 -4.08
CA TYR A 142 9.53 5.59 -2.85
C TYR A 142 10.15 6.68 -1.98
N THR A 143 9.81 6.68 -0.71
CA THR A 143 10.32 7.60 0.31
C THR A 143 10.65 6.83 1.58
N HIS A 144 11.77 7.17 2.24
CA HIS A 144 12.05 6.70 3.59
C HIS A 144 12.24 7.90 4.53
N LEU A 145 11.80 7.74 5.77
CA LEU A 145 11.87 8.76 6.81
C LEU A 145 12.48 8.14 8.08
N ARG A 146 13.54 8.72 8.60
CA ARG A 146 14.18 8.27 9.84
C ARG A 146 13.59 8.97 11.06
N ALA A 147 13.55 8.29 12.20
CA ALA A 147 12.93 8.82 13.42
C ALA A 147 13.53 10.16 13.88
N HIS A 148 14.83 10.42 13.62
CA HIS A 148 15.47 11.69 13.96
C HIS A 148 15.17 12.83 12.98
N GLU A 149 14.73 12.54 11.76
CA GLU A 149 14.33 13.53 10.75
C GLU A 149 12.89 14.00 10.95
N THR A 150 12.16 13.36 11.86
CA THR A 150 10.74 13.63 12.16
C THR A 150 10.53 14.46 13.44
N ARG A 151 11.59 14.96 14.05
CA ARG A 151 11.55 15.80 15.27
C ARG A 151 11.46 17.27 14.93
#